data_ac739e4dc471d4271a39918dea771e91
#
_entry.id   ac739e4dc471d4271a39918dea771e91
#
_cell.length_a   1.000
_cell.length_b   1.000
_cell.length_c   1.000
_cell.angle_alpha   90.00
_cell.angle_beta   90.00
_cell.angle_gamma   90.00
#
_symmetry.space_group_name_H-M   'P 1'
#
loop_
_entity.id
_entity.type
_entity.pdbx_description
1 polymer ?
#
loop_
_entity_poly.entity_id
_entity_poly.type
_entity_poly.pdbx_seq_one_letter_code
_entity_poly.pdbx_strand_id
1 'polypeptide(L)'
;RIGEICGLQWGDFDLKLGTLKISRTVCRISCGNGHTKVVIQTPKTRTSRREIPIPKQLLATLKKLHENASDSTWFLSGNGEKPVEPRCYRKSIKAYLKQASVRQVRPHALRHTFATTCLQAGCDVKTLSELLGHANANITLQRYVHSDLTRMCREMNRIFSHPVSIKGRTVQNLMK
;
A
#
# COMPACT_ATOMS: atom_id res chain seq x y z
N ARG A 1 4.76 0.32 -3.87
CA ARG A 1 5.46 -0.02 -5.14
C ARG A 1 6.88 -0.46 -4.85
N ILE A 2 7.44 -1.38 -5.68
CA ILE A 2 8.78 -1.93 -5.43
C ILE A 2 9.88 -0.85 -5.36
N GLY A 3 9.81 0.16 -6.21
CA GLY A 3 10.77 1.28 -6.18
C GLY A 3 10.63 2.16 -4.95
N GLU A 4 9.41 2.34 -4.43
CA GLU A 4 9.15 3.09 -3.20
C GLU A 4 9.74 2.35 -2.00
N ILE A 5 9.51 1.03 -1.88
CA ILE A 5 10.08 0.21 -0.79
C ILE A 5 11.61 0.24 -0.82
N CYS A 6 12.22 0.13 -2.01
CA CYS A 6 13.67 0.23 -2.16
C CYS A 6 14.21 1.62 -1.80
N GLY A 7 13.39 2.66 -1.86
CA GLY A 7 13.74 4.04 -1.53
C GLY A 7 13.47 4.46 -0.09
N LEU A 8 13.02 3.55 0.78
CA LEU A 8 12.76 3.88 2.18
C LEU A 8 14.04 3.99 2.99
N GLN A 9 14.08 5.00 3.85
CA GLN A 9 15.04 5.15 4.94
C GLN A 9 14.31 5.08 6.28
N TRP A 10 15.04 4.81 7.35
CA TRP A 10 14.43 4.74 8.68
C TRP A 10 13.79 6.07 9.11
N GLY A 11 14.34 7.21 8.71
CA GLY A 11 13.74 8.54 8.95
C GLY A 11 12.41 8.79 8.22
N ASP A 12 11.96 7.88 7.33
CA ASP A 12 10.62 7.97 6.74
C ASP A 12 9.53 7.38 7.65
N PHE A 13 9.91 6.66 8.72
CA PHE A 13 9.00 6.02 9.66
C PHE A 13 8.82 6.89 10.90
N ASP A 14 7.65 7.43 11.13
CA ASP A 14 7.29 7.95 12.44
C ASP A 14 6.72 6.81 13.30
N LEU A 15 7.60 6.18 14.08
CA LEU A 15 7.25 5.05 14.93
C LEU A 15 6.48 5.46 16.19
N LYS A 16 6.38 6.77 16.50
CA LYS A 16 5.53 7.32 17.60
C LYS A 16 4.11 7.49 17.12
N LEU A 17 3.93 8.17 15.98
CA LEU A 17 2.61 8.36 15.35
C LEU A 17 2.11 7.11 14.62
N GLY A 18 3.01 6.17 14.29
CA GLY A 18 2.66 4.96 13.53
C GLY A 18 2.38 5.27 12.06
N THR A 19 3.18 6.13 11.44
CA THR A 19 3.02 6.51 10.04
C THR A 19 4.32 6.31 9.24
N LEU A 20 4.17 6.19 7.93
CA LEU A 20 5.26 6.02 6.97
C LEU A 20 5.11 7.01 5.81
N LYS A 21 6.12 7.83 5.59
CA LYS A 21 6.18 8.81 4.50
C LYS A 21 6.81 8.22 3.26
N ILE A 22 6.09 8.21 2.15
CA ILE A 22 6.60 7.81 0.85
C ILE A 22 7.06 9.06 0.10
N SER A 23 8.37 9.26 0.01
CA SER A 23 8.98 10.48 -0.54
C SER A 23 9.96 10.22 -1.69
N ARG A 24 10.37 8.96 -1.90
CA ARG A 24 11.39 8.55 -2.87
C ARG A 24 11.01 7.28 -3.60
N THR A 25 11.60 7.11 -4.76
CA THR A 25 11.56 5.86 -5.52
C THR A 25 12.91 5.56 -6.14
N VAL A 26 13.32 4.31 -6.08
CA VAL A 26 14.52 3.81 -6.75
C VAL A 26 14.09 3.18 -8.07
N CYS A 27 14.71 3.58 -9.15
CA CYS A 27 14.46 2.98 -10.47
C CYS A 27 15.75 2.84 -11.26
N ARG A 28 15.73 2.02 -12.30
CA ARG A 28 16.80 1.90 -13.28
C ARG A 28 16.37 2.58 -14.56
N ILE A 29 17.18 3.50 -15.05
CA ILE A 29 16.95 4.22 -16.30
C ILE A 29 17.98 3.83 -17.35
N SER A 30 17.59 3.84 -18.62
CA SER A 30 18.51 3.71 -19.74
C SER A 30 19.28 5.01 -19.95
N CYS A 31 20.58 4.89 -20.22
CA CYS A 31 21.47 6.02 -20.51
C CYS A 31 21.92 6.05 -21.97
N GLY A 32 21.30 5.22 -22.83
CA GLY A 32 21.74 5.02 -24.21
C GLY A 32 22.82 3.92 -24.34
N ASN A 33 23.09 3.48 -25.55
CA ASN A 33 24.12 2.48 -25.90
C ASN A 33 24.10 1.21 -25.04
N GLY A 34 22.92 0.74 -24.64
CA GLY A 34 22.77 -0.43 -23.78
C GLY A 34 23.11 -0.23 -22.31
N HIS A 35 23.62 0.93 -21.93
CA HIS A 35 23.96 1.26 -20.54
C HIS A 35 22.73 1.67 -19.73
N THR A 36 22.74 1.26 -18.46
CA THR A 36 21.66 1.64 -17.52
C THR A 36 22.25 2.04 -16.19
N LYS A 37 21.61 2.99 -15.50
CA LYS A 37 22.01 3.40 -14.13
C LYS A 37 20.82 3.34 -13.17
N VAL A 38 21.13 3.08 -11.90
CA VAL A 38 20.17 3.19 -10.81
C VAL A 38 20.10 4.65 -10.38
N VAL A 39 18.89 5.16 -10.24
CA VAL A 39 18.66 6.54 -9.79
C VAL A 39 17.61 6.55 -8.69
N ILE A 40 17.80 7.49 -7.76
CA ILE A 40 16.81 7.82 -6.74
C ILE A 40 16.06 9.04 -7.26
N GLN A 41 14.77 8.94 -7.38
CA GLN A 41 13.91 10.03 -7.86
C GLN A 41 12.87 10.38 -6.81
N THR A 42 12.54 11.65 -6.72
CA THR A 42 11.31 12.08 -6.05
C THR A 42 10.11 11.68 -6.94
N PRO A 43 9.01 11.20 -6.36
CA PRO A 43 7.83 10.88 -7.13
C PRO A 43 7.36 12.09 -7.95
N LYS A 44 7.05 11.87 -9.23
CA LYS A 44 6.70 12.92 -10.20
C LYS A 44 5.40 13.66 -9.89
N THR A 45 4.48 13.02 -9.16
CA THR A 45 3.17 13.59 -8.84
C THR A 45 3.00 13.83 -7.35
N ARG A 46 2.21 14.86 -6.99
CA ARG A 46 1.86 15.17 -5.59
C ARG A 46 1.19 13.98 -4.89
N THR A 47 0.35 13.23 -5.60
CA THR A 47 -0.35 12.04 -5.08
C THR A 47 0.56 10.85 -4.83
N SER A 48 1.74 10.82 -5.46
CA SER A 48 2.75 9.77 -5.20
C SER A 48 3.56 10.04 -3.94
N ARG A 49 3.62 11.30 -3.47
CA ARG A 49 4.11 11.64 -2.13
C ARG A 49 2.94 11.52 -1.18
N ARG A 50 3.00 10.60 -0.27
CA ARG A 50 1.92 10.33 0.68
C ARG A 50 2.46 9.82 1.99
N GLU A 51 1.67 10.00 3.00
CA GLU A 51 1.85 9.38 4.31
C GLU A 51 0.80 8.30 4.47
N ILE A 52 1.22 7.13 4.93
CA ILE A 52 0.34 5.99 5.13
C ILE A 52 0.45 5.48 6.56
N PRO A 53 -0.66 5.05 7.18
CA PRO A 53 -0.64 4.48 8.52
C PRO A 53 0.04 3.11 8.51
N ILE A 54 0.77 2.82 9.58
CA ILE A 54 1.40 1.52 9.82
C ILE A 54 0.48 0.69 10.74
N PRO A 55 0.08 -0.51 10.36
CA PRO A 55 -0.70 -1.39 11.22
C PRO A 55 0.03 -1.67 12.55
N LYS A 56 -0.72 -1.69 13.67
CA LYS A 56 -0.15 -1.88 15.01
C LYS A 56 0.73 -3.13 15.14
N GLN A 57 0.33 -4.22 14.48
CA GLN A 57 1.10 -5.48 14.46
C GLN A 57 2.49 -5.30 13.81
N LEU A 58 2.57 -4.53 12.70
CA LEU A 58 3.83 -4.26 12.02
C LEU A 58 4.69 -3.25 12.81
N LEU A 59 4.05 -2.29 13.48
CA LEU A 59 4.74 -1.25 14.23
C LEU A 59 5.63 -1.81 15.34
N ALA A 60 5.18 -2.86 16.05
CA ALA A 60 5.97 -3.52 17.08
C ALA A 60 7.26 -4.14 16.51
N THR A 61 7.17 -4.78 15.35
CA THR A 61 8.32 -5.35 14.64
C THR A 61 9.28 -4.26 14.17
N LEU A 62 8.75 -3.18 13.59
CA LEU A 62 9.57 -2.06 13.11
C LEU A 62 10.32 -1.36 14.23
N LYS A 63 9.72 -1.18 15.40
CA LYS A 63 10.38 -0.60 16.58
C LYS A 63 11.63 -1.41 16.98
N LYS A 64 11.50 -2.74 17.05
CA LYS A 64 12.64 -3.63 17.36
C LYS A 64 13.76 -3.53 16.32
N LEU A 65 13.40 -3.45 15.04
CA LEU A 65 14.38 -3.34 13.96
C LEU A 65 15.08 -1.97 13.92
N HIS A 66 14.44 -0.92 14.41
CA HIS A 66 14.98 0.44 14.42
C HIS A 66 15.98 0.70 15.54
N GLU A 67 15.99 -0.09 16.62
CA GLU A 67 16.81 0.16 17.83
C GLU A 67 18.30 0.44 17.55
N ASN A 68 18.84 -0.15 16.47
CA ASN A 68 20.25 -0.02 16.09
C ASN A 68 20.46 0.70 14.73
N ALA A 69 19.46 1.41 14.23
CA ALA A 69 19.53 2.06 12.92
C ALA A 69 19.40 3.58 13.04
N SER A 70 20.20 4.33 12.27
CA SER A 70 20.04 5.78 12.14
C SER A 70 18.98 6.13 11.08
N ASP A 71 18.41 7.33 11.16
CA ASP A 71 17.37 7.81 10.24
C ASP A 71 17.84 7.84 8.77
N SER A 72 19.13 8.05 8.51
CA SER A 72 19.72 8.06 7.17
C SER A 72 19.95 6.65 6.58
N THR A 73 19.86 5.61 7.40
CA THR A 73 20.07 4.23 6.97
C THR A 73 18.93 3.75 6.07
N TRP A 74 19.28 3.13 4.95
CA TRP A 74 18.29 2.55 4.03
C TRP A 74 17.61 1.34 4.65
N PHE A 75 16.30 1.34 4.66
CA PHE A 75 15.48 0.32 5.33
C PHE A 75 15.80 -1.12 4.90
N LEU A 76 15.99 -1.37 3.60
CA LEU A 76 16.22 -2.71 3.08
C LEU A 76 17.69 -3.15 3.08
N SER A 77 18.64 -2.24 2.91
CA SER A 77 20.07 -2.60 2.87
C SER A 77 20.72 -2.59 4.26
N GLY A 78 20.11 -1.90 5.21
CA GLY A 78 20.68 -1.75 6.55
C GLY A 78 21.96 -0.90 6.60
N ASN A 79 22.24 -0.15 5.53
CA ASN A 79 23.42 0.75 5.48
C ASN A 79 23.04 2.15 5.00
N GLY A 80 23.93 3.12 5.18
CA GLY A 80 23.72 4.52 4.78
C GLY A 80 24.12 4.84 3.33
N GLU A 81 24.87 3.97 2.66
CA GLU A 81 25.48 4.32 1.38
C GLU A 81 24.55 4.19 0.19
N LYS A 82 23.97 3.01 -0.01
CA LYS A 82 23.18 2.69 -1.22
C LYS A 82 21.90 1.94 -0.91
N PRO A 83 20.78 2.33 -1.57
CA PRO A 83 19.55 1.58 -1.48
C PRO A 83 19.66 0.23 -2.20
N VAL A 84 18.83 -0.74 -1.82
CA VAL A 84 18.68 -1.98 -2.58
C VAL A 84 18.04 -1.68 -3.94
N GLU A 85 18.64 -2.19 -5.01
CA GLU A 85 18.06 -2.06 -6.33
C GLU A 85 16.77 -2.90 -6.46
N PRO A 86 15.71 -2.38 -7.12
CA PRO A 86 14.46 -3.12 -7.33
C PRO A 86 14.62 -4.49 -7.98
N ARG A 87 15.63 -4.64 -8.85
CA ARG A 87 15.97 -5.93 -9.50
C ARG A 87 16.50 -6.94 -8.48
N CYS A 88 17.37 -6.50 -7.58
CA CYS A 88 17.93 -7.34 -6.51
C CYS A 88 16.81 -7.72 -5.52
N TYR A 89 15.99 -6.77 -5.10
CA TYR A 89 14.87 -7.03 -4.21
C TYR A 89 13.86 -8.04 -4.78
N ARG A 90 13.55 -7.99 -6.09
CA ARG A 90 12.72 -9.01 -6.75
C ARG A 90 13.33 -10.41 -6.64
N LYS A 91 14.66 -10.53 -6.80
CA LYS A 91 15.35 -11.82 -6.64
C LYS A 91 15.25 -12.34 -5.21
N SER A 92 15.43 -11.46 -4.22
CA SER A 92 15.31 -11.82 -2.80
C SER A 92 13.90 -12.29 -2.46
N ILE A 93 12.86 -11.55 -2.86
CA ILE A 93 11.45 -11.97 -2.65
C ILE A 93 11.21 -13.36 -3.27
N LYS A 94 11.68 -13.58 -4.51
CA LYS A 94 11.52 -14.88 -5.17
C LYS A 94 12.20 -16.01 -4.38
N ALA A 95 13.39 -15.75 -3.84
CA ALA A 95 14.11 -16.72 -3.01
C ALA A 95 13.35 -17.01 -1.70
N TYR A 96 12.87 -15.98 -1.01
CA TYR A 96 12.08 -16.15 0.23
C TYR A 96 10.78 -16.93 0.00
N LEU A 97 10.04 -16.63 -1.06
CA LEU A 97 8.83 -17.37 -1.41
C LEU A 97 9.13 -18.85 -1.69
N LYS A 98 10.26 -19.14 -2.38
CA LYS A 98 10.71 -20.50 -2.62
C LYS A 98 11.06 -21.22 -1.31
N GLN A 99 11.83 -20.57 -0.44
CA GLN A 99 12.25 -21.12 0.85
C GLN A 99 11.05 -21.40 1.78
N ALA A 100 10.05 -20.52 1.75
CA ALA A 100 8.82 -20.68 2.53
C ALA A 100 7.82 -21.64 1.88
N SER A 101 8.15 -22.30 0.77
CA SER A 101 7.24 -23.16 -0.02
C SER A 101 5.92 -22.49 -0.38
N VAL A 102 5.95 -21.16 -0.58
CA VAL A 102 4.79 -20.36 -0.98
C VAL A 102 4.79 -20.16 -2.48
N ARG A 103 3.59 -20.08 -3.06
CA ARG A 103 3.41 -19.82 -4.50
C ARG A 103 4.21 -18.60 -4.95
N GLN A 104 4.95 -18.77 -6.04
CA GLN A 104 5.71 -17.68 -6.65
C GLN A 104 4.77 -16.61 -7.20
N VAL A 105 4.89 -15.39 -6.68
CA VAL A 105 4.12 -14.22 -7.13
C VAL A 105 5.04 -13.04 -7.44
N ARG A 106 4.62 -12.19 -8.35
CA ARG A 106 5.33 -10.93 -8.62
C ARG A 106 5.01 -9.91 -7.51
N PRO A 107 5.94 -9.01 -7.13
CA PRO A 107 5.69 -7.99 -6.10
C PRO A 107 4.44 -7.15 -6.34
N HIS A 108 4.10 -6.91 -7.61
CA HIS A 108 2.87 -6.18 -7.95
C HIS A 108 1.59 -6.96 -7.59
N ALA A 109 1.63 -8.29 -7.61
CA ALA A 109 0.50 -9.11 -7.17
C ALA A 109 0.22 -8.96 -5.67
N LEU A 110 1.26 -8.77 -4.83
CA LEU A 110 1.09 -8.49 -3.40
C LEU A 110 0.30 -7.18 -3.17
N ARG A 111 0.59 -6.16 -3.97
CA ARG A 111 -0.17 -4.90 -3.95
C ARG A 111 -1.62 -5.11 -4.40
N HIS A 112 -1.84 -5.96 -5.38
CA HIS A 112 -3.18 -6.30 -5.85
C HIS A 112 -3.96 -7.05 -4.76
N THR A 113 -3.33 -8.05 -4.12
CA THR A 113 -3.92 -8.77 -2.98
C THR A 113 -4.29 -7.81 -1.86
N PHE A 114 -3.37 -6.91 -1.46
CA PHE A 114 -3.65 -5.89 -0.45
C PHE A 114 -4.89 -5.07 -0.80
N ALA A 115 -4.97 -4.55 -2.03
CA ALA A 115 -6.11 -3.75 -2.46
C ALA A 115 -7.43 -4.53 -2.42
N THR A 116 -7.44 -5.77 -2.89
CA THR A 116 -8.61 -6.64 -2.88
C THR A 116 -9.05 -6.95 -1.44
N THR A 117 -8.09 -7.28 -0.56
CA THR A 117 -8.36 -7.55 0.86
C THR A 117 -8.95 -6.32 1.56
N CYS A 118 -8.42 -5.12 1.31
CA CYS A 118 -8.97 -3.88 1.86
C CYS A 118 -10.42 -3.67 1.43
N LEU A 119 -10.75 -3.85 0.15
CA LEU A 119 -12.11 -3.71 -0.35
C LEU A 119 -13.06 -4.76 0.21
N GLN A 120 -12.59 -6.00 0.37
CA GLN A 120 -13.37 -7.08 1.01
C GLN A 120 -13.63 -6.79 2.49
N ALA A 121 -12.69 -6.14 3.17
CA ALA A 121 -12.83 -5.68 4.55
C ALA A 121 -13.68 -4.41 4.70
N GLY A 122 -14.23 -3.85 3.61
CA GLY A 122 -15.11 -2.68 3.64
C GLY A 122 -14.39 -1.33 3.54
N CYS A 123 -13.10 -1.31 3.22
CA CYS A 123 -12.40 -0.05 2.95
C CYS A 123 -13.03 0.66 1.75
N ASP A 124 -13.33 1.94 1.90
CA ASP A 124 -13.85 2.73 0.78
C ASP A 124 -12.79 2.96 -0.31
N VAL A 125 -13.27 3.17 -1.53
CA VAL A 125 -12.41 3.27 -2.72
C VAL A 125 -11.50 4.50 -2.70
N LYS A 126 -11.95 5.61 -2.12
CA LYS A 126 -11.18 6.85 -2.02
C LYS A 126 -9.99 6.64 -1.08
N THR A 127 -10.23 6.16 0.14
CA THR A 127 -9.19 5.81 1.12
C THR A 127 -8.19 4.81 0.54
N LEU A 128 -8.67 3.76 -0.13
CA LEU A 128 -7.78 2.80 -0.78
C LEU A 128 -6.94 3.43 -1.88
N SER A 129 -7.52 4.32 -2.69
CA SER A 129 -6.81 5.05 -3.74
C SER A 129 -5.67 5.90 -3.17
N GLU A 130 -5.93 6.59 -2.06
CA GLU A 130 -4.93 7.40 -1.34
C GLU A 130 -3.81 6.53 -0.78
N LEU A 131 -4.12 5.42 -0.09
CA LEU A 131 -3.13 4.45 0.41
C LEU A 131 -2.25 3.90 -0.72
N LEU A 132 -2.85 3.59 -1.86
CA LEU A 132 -2.14 3.10 -3.03
C LEU A 132 -1.37 4.22 -3.78
N GLY A 133 -1.66 5.49 -3.53
CA GLY A 133 -1.08 6.62 -4.26
C GLY A 133 -1.46 6.58 -5.74
N HIS A 134 -2.73 6.34 -6.05
CA HIS A 134 -3.27 6.51 -7.39
C HIS A 134 -3.59 7.99 -7.63
N ALA A 135 -3.30 8.49 -8.83
CA ALA A 135 -3.60 9.87 -9.19
C ALA A 135 -5.10 10.15 -9.26
N ASN A 136 -5.91 9.12 -9.53
CA ASN A 136 -7.36 9.19 -9.63
C ASN A 136 -7.99 7.92 -9.04
N ALA A 137 -9.05 8.08 -8.26
CA ALA A 137 -9.82 6.98 -7.68
C ALA A 137 -10.42 6.04 -8.76
N ASN A 138 -10.68 6.54 -9.96
CA ASN A 138 -11.15 5.74 -11.09
C ASN A 138 -10.19 4.59 -11.44
N ILE A 139 -8.88 4.77 -11.23
CA ILE A 139 -7.90 3.70 -11.43
C ILE A 139 -8.15 2.54 -10.46
N THR A 140 -8.55 2.86 -9.22
CA THR A 140 -8.90 1.86 -8.21
C THR A 140 -10.24 1.19 -8.54
N LEU A 141 -11.23 1.99 -8.95
CA LEU A 141 -12.56 1.49 -9.36
C LEU A 141 -12.44 0.50 -10.52
N GLN A 142 -11.81 0.90 -11.62
CA GLN A 142 -11.66 0.06 -12.81
C GLN A 142 -10.88 -1.23 -12.56
N ARG A 143 -9.91 -1.18 -11.66
CA ARG A 143 -8.98 -2.29 -11.45
C ARG A 143 -9.43 -3.30 -10.39
N TYR A 144 -10.18 -2.84 -9.39
CA TYR A 144 -10.47 -3.64 -8.19
C TYR A 144 -11.97 -3.76 -7.88
N VAL A 145 -12.81 -2.88 -8.41
CA VAL A 145 -14.25 -2.92 -8.16
C VAL A 145 -14.93 -3.58 -9.35
N HIS A 146 -15.16 -4.88 -9.23
CA HIS A 146 -16.09 -5.60 -10.11
C HIS A 146 -17.42 -5.70 -9.38
N SER A 147 -18.47 -5.12 -9.97
CA SER A 147 -19.82 -5.24 -9.45
C SER A 147 -20.29 -6.69 -9.66
N ASP A 148 -20.46 -7.41 -8.57
CA ASP A 148 -21.06 -8.74 -8.52
C ASP A 148 -22.44 -8.61 -7.85
N LEU A 149 -23.43 -9.25 -8.42
CA LEU A 149 -24.81 -9.25 -7.90
C LEU A 149 -24.86 -9.70 -6.43
N THR A 150 -24.08 -10.70 -6.06
CA THR A 150 -23.96 -11.18 -4.67
C THR A 150 -23.50 -10.09 -3.72
N ARG A 151 -22.54 -9.26 -4.16
CA ARG A 151 -22.05 -8.11 -3.39
C ARG A 151 -23.13 -7.03 -3.28
N MET A 152 -23.82 -6.72 -4.38
CA MET A 152 -24.94 -5.76 -4.35
C MET A 152 -26.03 -6.20 -3.39
N CYS A 153 -26.47 -7.47 -3.41
CA CYS A 153 -27.45 -8.01 -2.47
C CYS A 153 -26.98 -7.90 -1.01
N ARG A 154 -25.70 -8.20 -0.75
CA ARG A 154 -25.14 -8.09 0.61
C ARG A 154 -25.14 -6.64 1.10
N GLU A 155 -24.75 -5.69 0.27
CA GLU A 155 -24.75 -4.26 0.64
C GLU A 155 -26.18 -3.74 0.83
N MET A 156 -27.13 -4.11 -0.02
CA MET A 156 -28.54 -3.77 0.16
C MET A 156 -29.08 -4.30 1.50
N ASN A 157 -28.84 -5.57 1.80
CA ASN A 157 -29.25 -6.16 3.07
C ASN A 157 -28.58 -5.45 4.27
N ARG A 158 -27.30 -5.10 4.18
CA ARG A 158 -26.57 -4.35 5.23
C ARG A 158 -27.18 -2.96 5.47
N ILE A 159 -27.51 -2.23 4.41
CA ILE A 159 -28.09 -0.88 4.49
C ILE A 159 -29.47 -0.93 5.13
N PHE A 160 -30.29 -1.87 4.72
CA PHE A 160 -31.68 -1.96 5.17
C PHE A 160 -31.92 -2.84 6.41
N SER A 161 -30.88 -3.51 6.91
CA SER A 161 -30.95 -4.22 8.21
C SER A 161 -30.91 -3.27 9.43
N HIS A 162 -30.51 -1.99 9.22
CA HIS A 162 -30.53 -0.98 10.28
C HIS A 162 -31.66 0.00 10.00
N PRO A 163 -32.51 0.34 10.99
CA PRO A 163 -33.56 1.33 10.81
C PRO A 163 -32.92 2.70 10.47
N VAL A 164 -33.23 3.22 9.29
CA VAL A 164 -32.78 4.56 8.89
C VAL A 164 -33.59 5.58 9.64
N SER A 165 -32.96 6.29 10.58
CA SER A 165 -33.58 7.42 11.28
C SER A 165 -33.50 8.68 10.43
N ILE A 166 -34.62 9.15 9.89
CA ILE A 166 -34.70 10.42 9.18
C ILE A 166 -35.30 11.45 10.12
N LYS A 167 -34.46 12.38 10.64
CA LYS A 167 -34.86 13.52 11.48
C LYS A 167 -35.92 13.16 12.55
N GLY A 168 -35.65 12.13 13.35
CA GLY A 168 -36.52 11.74 14.48
C GLY A 168 -37.77 10.91 14.12
N ARG A 169 -37.91 10.46 12.86
CA ARG A 169 -38.97 9.54 12.45
C ARG A 169 -38.37 8.26 11.85
N THR A 170 -38.71 7.14 12.40
CA THR A 170 -38.31 5.82 11.86
C THR A 170 -39.17 5.49 10.64
N VAL A 171 -38.60 4.93 9.57
CA VAL A 171 -39.31 4.55 8.32
C VAL A 171 -40.48 3.60 8.59
N GLN A 172 -40.46 2.85 9.69
CA GLN A 172 -41.59 1.98 10.12
C GLN A 172 -42.89 2.74 10.42
N ASN A 173 -42.87 4.05 10.65
CA ASN A 173 -44.07 4.86 10.90
C ASN A 173 -44.64 5.49 9.64
N LEU A 174 -44.10 5.25 8.48
CA LEU A 174 -44.53 5.76 7.18
C LEU A 174 -45.35 4.74 6.38
N MET A 175 -45.44 3.49 6.87
CA MET A 175 -46.17 2.39 6.20
C MET A 175 -47.43 1.98 6.95
N LYS A 176 -47.98 2.88 7.79
CA LYS A 176 -49.31 2.71 8.38
C LYS A 176 -50.30 3.65 7.74
#